data_bc1519990ed819d56d099c8f63c15c3f
#
_entry.id   bc1519990ed819d56d099c8f63c15c3f
#
_cell.length_a   1.000
_cell.length_b   1.000
_cell.length_c   1.000
_cell.angle_alpha   90.00
_cell.angle_beta   90.00
_cell.angle_gamma   90.00
#
_symmetry.space_group_name_H-M   'P 1'
#
loop_
_entity.id
_entity.type
_entity.pdbx_description
1 polymer ?
#
loop_
_entity_poly.entity_id
_entity_poly.type
_entity_poly.pdbx_seq_one_letter_code
_entity_poly.pdbx_strand_id
1 'polypeptide(L)'
;VTFSFLIAAPTINEVALVMLFGLFGWKVAGLYIFSGLAIAVIAGLIIGQMHLERYVEDFVWKVQTSHAGVEEKLTWVERIQRAWEAVKEIVGKVWLYVVIGIAVGAGIHGYVPESALVGIMGKQAWWSVPAAVLLGVPLYSNAAGVIPIVSALMEKGASLGTVLAFMMSVVGLSLPETIILRRVLKPQLIGVFIGTVAIAIILTGYLFNLVL
;
A
#
# COMPACT_ATOMS: atom_id res chain seq x y z
N VAL A 1 3.04 -14.33 7.25
CA VAL A 1 1.75 -14.25 6.53
C VAL A 1 1.20 -12.83 6.54
N THR A 2 1.00 -12.19 7.70
CA THR A 2 0.39 -10.85 7.81
C THR A 2 1.17 -9.78 7.02
N PHE A 3 2.50 -9.75 7.14
CA PHE A 3 3.31 -8.79 6.39
C PHE A 3 3.33 -9.05 4.89
N SER A 4 3.34 -10.31 4.47
CA SER A 4 3.22 -10.64 3.04
C SER A 4 1.89 -10.12 2.47
N PHE A 5 0.80 -10.25 3.22
CA PHE A 5 -0.50 -9.72 2.82
C PHE A 5 -0.51 -8.17 2.79
N LEU A 6 0.03 -7.51 3.83
CA LEU A 6 0.13 -6.04 3.89
C LEU A 6 0.98 -5.46 2.75
N ILE A 7 1.97 -6.21 2.26
CA ILE A 7 2.79 -5.81 1.12
C ILE A 7 2.10 -6.12 -0.21
N ALA A 8 1.42 -7.27 -0.32
CA ALA A 8 0.72 -7.67 -1.54
C ALA A 8 -0.42 -6.71 -1.89
N ALA A 9 -1.19 -6.26 -0.89
CA ALA A 9 -2.36 -5.41 -1.11
C ALA A 9 -2.06 -4.12 -1.90
N PRO A 10 -1.03 -3.32 -1.56
CA PRO A 10 -0.68 -2.14 -2.35
C PRO A 10 0.10 -2.45 -3.63
N THR A 11 0.83 -3.57 -3.69
CA THR A 11 1.65 -3.91 -4.86
C THR A 11 0.85 -4.57 -5.97
N ILE A 12 -0.26 -5.23 -5.66
CA ILE A 12 -1.16 -5.86 -6.65
C ILE A 12 -2.48 -5.09 -6.64
N ASN A 13 -2.53 -4.04 -7.44
CA ASN A 13 -3.69 -3.17 -7.54
C ASN A 13 -4.57 -3.62 -8.71
N GLU A 14 -5.87 -3.81 -8.44
CA GLU A 14 -6.84 -4.28 -9.43
C GLU A 14 -7.04 -3.31 -10.60
N VAL A 15 -6.97 -2.00 -10.35
CA VAL A 15 -7.13 -0.98 -11.41
C VAL A 15 -5.90 -0.97 -12.31
N ALA A 16 -4.69 -1.04 -11.73
CA ALA A 16 -3.47 -1.19 -12.50
C ALA A 16 -3.49 -2.48 -13.34
N LEU A 17 -3.98 -3.58 -12.76
CA LEU A 17 -4.12 -4.85 -13.46
C LEU A 17 -5.05 -4.75 -14.68
N VAL A 18 -6.24 -4.17 -14.50
CA VAL A 18 -7.22 -3.98 -15.60
C VAL A 18 -6.64 -3.07 -16.68
N MET A 19 -5.99 -1.99 -16.29
CA MET A 19 -5.33 -1.06 -17.22
C MET A 19 -4.22 -1.75 -18.01
N LEU A 20 -3.34 -2.50 -17.35
CA LEU A 20 -2.25 -3.24 -17.99
C LEU A 20 -2.79 -4.32 -18.93
N PHE A 21 -3.84 -5.02 -18.52
CA PHE A 21 -4.48 -6.01 -19.36
C PHE A 21 -5.10 -5.39 -20.61
N GLY A 22 -5.79 -4.25 -20.47
CA GLY A 22 -6.44 -3.55 -21.57
C GLY A 22 -5.46 -2.92 -22.57
N LEU A 23 -4.35 -2.37 -22.10
CA LEU A 23 -3.38 -1.66 -22.94
C LEU A 23 -2.29 -2.57 -23.52
N PHE A 24 -1.82 -3.56 -22.75
CA PHE A 24 -0.62 -4.35 -23.08
C PHE A 24 -0.90 -5.86 -23.13
N GLY A 25 -2.13 -6.27 -22.83
CA GLY A 25 -2.56 -7.65 -22.88
C GLY A 25 -2.11 -8.50 -21.68
N TRP A 26 -2.46 -9.79 -21.75
CA TRP A 26 -2.33 -10.73 -20.63
C TRP A 26 -0.89 -11.00 -20.16
N LYS A 27 0.10 -10.89 -21.07
CA LYS A 27 1.50 -11.15 -20.72
C LYS A 27 2.05 -10.14 -19.73
N VAL A 28 1.77 -8.85 -19.96
CA VAL A 28 2.20 -7.75 -19.09
C VAL A 28 1.42 -7.76 -17.78
N ALA A 29 0.12 -7.99 -17.86
CA ALA A 29 -0.72 -8.14 -16.67
C ALA A 29 -0.29 -9.36 -15.81
N GLY A 30 0.04 -10.47 -16.44
CA GLY A 30 0.59 -11.66 -15.77
C GLY A 30 1.95 -11.39 -15.10
N LEU A 31 2.86 -10.68 -15.78
CA LEU A 31 4.13 -10.26 -15.19
C LEU A 31 3.93 -9.37 -13.97
N TYR A 32 2.97 -8.46 -14.02
CA TYR A 32 2.62 -7.59 -12.89
C TYR A 32 2.16 -8.38 -11.66
N ILE A 33 1.22 -9.32 -11.82
CA ILE A 33 0.76 -10.18 -10.73
C ILE A 33 1.93 -11.01 -10.19
N PHE A 34 2.69 -11.64 -11.06
CA PHE A 34 3.79 -12.52 -10.65
C PHE A 34 4.87 -11.74 -9.90
N SER A 35 5.30 -10.59 -10.40
CA SER A 35 6.30 -9.74 -9.73
C SER A 35 5.79 -9.24 -8.38
N GLY A 36 4.53 -8.78 -8.29
CA GLY A 36 3.93 -8.32 -7.05
C GLY A 36 3.83 -9.42 -6.00
N LEU A 37 3.41 -10.63 -6.39
CA LEU A 37 3.36 -11.79 -5.49
C LEU A 37 4.76 -12.22 -5.04
N ALA A 38 5.72 -12.31 -5.95
CA ALA A 38 7.09 -12.68 -5.62
C ALA A 38 7.71 -11.70 -4.61
N ILE A 39 7.53 -10.39 -4.84
CA ILE A 39 8.00 -9.34 -3.94
C ILE A 39 7.32 -9.46 -2.57
N ALA A 40 5.99 -9.61 -2.53
CA ALA A 40 5.25 -9.72 -1.28
C ALA A 40 5.67 -10.95 -0.45
N VAL A 41 5.91 -12.08 -1.10
CA VAL A 41 6.39 -13.29 -0.43
C VAL A 41 7.82 -13.10 0.08
N ILE A 42 8.74 -12.65 -0.77
CA ILE A 42 10.16 -12.47 -0.40
C ILE A 42 10.29 -11.43 0.72
N ALA A 43 9.66 -10.26 0.57
CA ALA A 43 9.69 -9.20 1.57
C ALA A 43 9.03 -9.63 2.89
N GLY A 44 7.90 -10.33 2.81
CA GLY A 44 7.25 -10.88 3.99
C GLY A 44 8.07 -11.95 4.71
N LEU A 45 8.84 -12.77 3.98
CA LEU A 45 9.79 -13.73 4.57
C LEU A 45 10.95 -13.00 5.26
N ILE A 46 11.55 -12.00 4.61
CA ILE A 46 12.65 -11.20 5.17
C ILE A 46 12.19 -10.54 6.48
N ILE A 47 11.06 -9.83 6.46
CA ILE A 47 10.50 -9.19 7.67
C ILE A 47 10.17 -10.23 8.76
N GLY A 48 9.62 -11.38 8.36
CA GLY A 48 9.32 -12.48 9.30
C GLY A 48 10.58 -13.04 9.99
N GLN A 49 11.70 -13.13 9.29
CA GLN A 49 12.98 -13.59 9.86
C GLN A 49 13.63 -12.55 10.80
N MET A 50 13.28 -11.28 10.67
CA MET A 50 13.83 -10.22 11.53
C MET A 50 13.25 -10.20 12.95
N HIS A 51 12.28 -11.07 13.26
CA HIS A 51 11.63 -11.17 14.58
C HIS A 51 11.16 -9.80 15.12
N LEU A 52 10.51 -9.03 14.26
CA LEU A 52 10.05 -7.68 14.56
C LEU A 52 8.66 -7.63 15.24
N GLU A 53 8.13 -8.77 15.66
CA GLU A 53 6.82 -8.90 16.33
C GLU A 53 6.74 -8.04 17.60
N ARG A 54 7.86 -7.81 18.28
CA ARG A 54 7.97 -6.92 19.45
C ARG A 54 7.62 -5.45 19.16
N TYR A 55 7.56 -5.07 17.89
CA TYR A 55 7.20 -3.73 17.45
C TYR A 55 5.74 -3.62 16.99
N VAL A 56 4.93 -4.65 17.21
CA VAL A 56 3.48 -4.59 17.14
C VAL A 56 2.94 -4.04 18.46
N GLU A 57 1.89 -3.23 18.42
CA GLU A 57 1.28 -2.66 19.64
C GLU A 57 0.61 -3.73 20.49
N ASP A 58 0.74 -3.65 21.81
CA ASP A 58 0.33 -4.69 22.75
C ASP A 58 -1.18 -5.00 22.72
N PHE A 59 -2.01 -4.03 22.33
CA PHE A 59 -3.45 -4.26 22.24
C PHE A 59 -3.82 -5.25 21.14
N VAL A 60 -3.02 -5.34 20.05
CA VAL A 60 -3.25 -6.29 18.96
C VAL A 60 -3.16 -7.73 19.48
N TRP A 61 -2.17 -8.00 20.35
CA TRP A 61 -2.01 -9.30 20.99
C TRP A 61 -3.14 -9.59 21.97
N LYS A 62 -3.60 -8.59 22.73
CA LYS A 62 -4.72 -8.74 23.67
C LYS A 62 -6.03 -9.09 22.96
N VAL A 63 -6.33 -8.48 21.83
CA VAL A 63 -7.51 -8.82 21.01
C VAL A 63 -7.41 -10.26 20.50
N GLN A 64 -6.23 -10.68 20.06
CA GLN A 64 -6.01 -12.03 19.55
C GLN A 64 -6.13 -13.09 20.65
N THR A 65 -5.60 -12.84 21.85
CA THR A 65 -5.68 -13.77 22.98
C THR A 65 -7.07 -13.87 23.59
N SER A 66 -7.85 -12.79 23.55
CA SER A 66 -9.25 -12.82 23.99
C SER A 66 -10.13 -13.74 23.15
N HIS A 67 -9.70 -14.07 21.92
CA HIS A 67 -10.44 -14.96 21.01
C HIS A 67 -9.87 -16.38 20.96
N ALA A 68 -8.68 -16.62 21.53
CA ALA A 68 -8.01 -17.92 21.45
C ALA A 68 -8.28 -18.87 22.64
N GLY A 69 -8.99 -18.43 23.64
CA GLY A 69 -9.22 -19.19 24.86
C GLY A 69 -10.69 -19.47 25.11
N VAL A 70 -11.08 -20.70 24.88
CA VAL A 70 -12.34 -21.38 25.20
C VAL A 70 -13.20 -21.63 23.95
N GLU A 71 -13.24 -22.88 23.51
CA GLU A 71 -14.35 -23.44 22.71
C GLU A 71 -15.64 -23.50 23.58
N GLU A 72 -16.08 -22.36 24.09
CA GLU A 72 -17.44 -22.26 24.58
C GLU A 72 -18.39 -22.36 23.39
N LYS A 73 -19.31 -23.29 23.48
CA LYS A 73 -20.45 -23.40 22.52
C LYS A 73 -21.34 -22.17 22.69
N LEU A 74 -20.85 -21.05 22.17
CA LEU A 74 -21.57 -19.79 22.18
C LEU A 74 -22.86 -19.90 21.34
N THR A 75 -23.95 -19.41 21.88
CA THR A 75 -25.19 -19.19 21.13
C THR A 75 -24.97 -18.14 20.04
N TRP A 76 -25.81 -18.14 19.02
CA TRP A 76 -25.74 -17.14 17.94
C TRP A 76 -25.80 -15.69 18.46
N VAL A 77 -26.60 -15.44 19.49
CA VAL A 77 -26.76 -14.12 20.13
C VAL A 77 -25.44 -13.69 20.79
N GLU A 78 -24.79 -14.56 21.55
CA GLU A 78 -23.50 -14.27 22.19
C GLU A 78 -22.39 -14.06 21.17
N ARG A 79 -22.41 -14.78 20.05
CA ARG A 79 -21.44 -14.55 18.95
C ARG A 79 -21.60 -13.17 18.34
N ILE A 80 -22.83 -12.72 18.09
CA ILE A 80 -23.13 -11.39 17.55
C ILE A 80 -22.74 -10.31 18.55
N GLN A 81 -23.05 -10.49 19.86
CA GLN A 81 -22.65 -9.52 20.89
C GLN A 81 -21.14 -9.38 20.98
N ARG A 82 -20.39 -10.50 21.05
CA ARG A 82 -18.91 -10.47 21.07
C ARG A 82 -18.32 -9.84 19.81
N ALA A 83 -18.88 -10.17 18.64
CA ALA A 83 -18.46 -9.54 17.38
C ALA A 83 -18.70 -8.03 17.40
N TRP A 84 -19.84 -7.58 17.90
CA TRP A 84 -20.18 -6.16 18.03
C TRP A 84 -19.27 -5.42 19.00
N GLU A 85 -18.94 -6.04 20.14
CA GLU A 85 -17.98 -5.50 21.10
C GLU A 85 -16.58 -5.38 20.50
N ALA A 86 -16.12 -6.40 19.77
CA ALA A 86 -14.84 -6.35 19.06
C ALA A 86 -14.80 -5.24 18.01
N VAL A 87 -15.89 -5.08 17.24
CA VAL A 87 -16.02 -3.98 16.27
C VAL A 87 -15.94 -2.63 16.96
N LYS A 88 -16.70 -2.41 18.06
CA LYS A 88 -16.65 -1.17 18.81
C LYS A 88 -15.25 -0.86 19.36
N GLU A 89 -14.58 -1.87 19.89
CA GLU A 89 -13.24 -1.71 20.44
C GLU A 89 -12.23 -1.33 19.35
N ILE A 90 -12.23 -2.04 18.23
CA ILE A 90 -11.32 -1.79 17.10
C ILE A 90 -11.61 -0.42 16.49
N VAL A 91 -12.87 -0.15 16.14
CA VAL A 91 -13.27 1.13 15.54
C VAL A 91 -12.96 2.28 16.49
N GLY A 92 -13.29 2.15 17.78
CA GLY A 92 -13.00 3.18 18.79
C GLY A 92 -11.52 3.51 18.92
N LYS A 93 -10.62 2.54 18.66
CA LYS A 93 -9.17 2.76 18.70
C LYS A 93 -8.60 3.33 17.41
N VAL A 94 -9.22 3.08 16.26
CA VAL A 94 -8.67 3.39 14.94
C VAL A 94 -9.32 4.59 14.28
N TRP A 95 -10.60 4.87 14.53
CA TRP A 95 -11.40 5.88 13.80
C TRP A 95 -10.73 7.26 13.72
N LEU A 96 -10.12 7.74 14.82
CA LEU A 96 -9.47 9.05 14.86
C LEU A 96 -8.27 9.11 13.90
N TYR A 97 -7.48 8.04 13.83
CA TYR A 97 -6.34 7.95 12.91
C TYR A 97 -6.80 7.90 11.46
N VAL A 98 -7.93 7.21 11.20
CA VAL A 98 -8.55 7.18 9.86
C VAL A 98 -9.01 8.58 9.46
N VAL A 99 -9.71 9.30 10.35
CA VAL A 99 -10.17 10.68 10.06
C VAL A 99 -8.99 11.62 9.82
N ILE A 100 -7.98 11.58 10.68
CA ILE A 100 -6.76 12.41 10.50
C ILE A 100 -6.05 12.02 9.20
N GLY A 101 -5.89 10.73 8.93
CA GLY A 101 -5.26 10.24 7.69
C GLY A 101 -5.97 10.76 6.44
N ILE A 102 -7.29 10.63 6.38
CA ILE A 102 -8.10 11.12 5.27
C ILE A 102 -8.01 12.65 5.15
N ALA A 103 -8.08 13.38 6.26
CA ALA A 103 -7.99 14.85 6.25
C ALA A 103 -6.63 15.33 5.72
N VAL A 104 -5.53 14.70 6.16
CA VAL A 104 -4.18 15.00 5.66
C VAL A 104 -4.07 14.68 4.17
N GLY A 105 -4.57 13.50 3.75
CA GLY A 105 -4.56 13.09 2.34
C GLY A 105 -5.35 14.02 1.44
N ALA A 106 -6.55 14.39 1.83
CA ALA A 106 -7.39 15.34 1.08
C ALA A 106 -6.73 16.73 0.99
N GLY A 107 -6.11 17.19 2.09
CA GLY A 107 -5.35 18.44 2.08
C GLY A 107 -4.19 18.42 1.08
N ILE A 108 -3.38 17.36 1.08
CA ILE A 108 -2.24 17.24 0.17
C ILE A 108 -2.70 17.11 -1.28
N HIS A 109 -3.72 16.30 -1.55
CA HIS A 109 -4.25 16.07 -2.91
C HIS A 109 -4.74 17.38 -3.56
N GLY A 110 -5.34 18.29 -2.77
CA GLY A 110 -5.79 19.59 -3.27
C GLY A 110 -4.65 20.58 -3.61
N TYR A 111 -3.43 20.39 -3.10
CA TYR A 111 -2.33 21.33 -3.24
C TYR A 111 -1.24 20.95 -4.25
N VAL A 112 -1.15 19.67 -4.65
CA VAL A 112 -0.09 19.21 -5.58
C VAL A 112 -0.61 19.32 -7.03
N PRO A 113 -0.10 20.25 -7.85
CA PRO A 113 -0.55 20.41 -9.23
C PRO A 113 0.00 19.27 -10.10
N GLU A 114 -0.86 18.68 -10.93
CA GLU A 114 -0.51 17.59 -11.87
C GLU A 114 0.65 17.98 -12.79
N SER A 115 0.73 19.25 -13.20
CA SER A 115 1.81 19.77 -14.04
C SER A 115 3.19 19.64 -13.41
N ALA A 116 3.32 19.76 -12.08
CA ALA A 116 4.58 19.58 -11.38
C ALA A 116 5.00 18.09 -11.38
N LEU A 117 4.07 17.18 -11.18
CA LEU A 117 4.31 15.75 -11.24
C LEU A 117 4.79 15.33 -12.64
N VAL A 118 4.08 15.77 -13.67
CA VAL A 118 4.45 15.51 -15.07
C VAL A 118 5.82 16.10 -15.42
N GLY A 119 6.14 17.30 -14.93
CA GLY A 119 7.44 17.94 -15.17
C GLY A 119 8.64 17.16 -14.62
N ILE A 120 8.43 16.47 -13.50
CA ILE A 120 9.49 15.68 -12.82
C ILE A 120 9.56 14.26 -13.36
N MET A 121 8.42 13.60 -13.54
CA MET A 121 8.33 12.18 -13.89
C MET A 121 8.24 11.91 -15.38
N GLY A 122 7.91 12.92 -16.20
CA GLY A 122 7.75 12.80 -17.66
C GLY A 122 9.04 12.56 -18.44
N LYS A 123 10.20 12.59 -17.79
CA LYS A 123 11.50 12.34 -18.43
C LYS A 123 11.91 10.87 -18.20
N GLN A 124 12.35 10.21 -19.26
CA GLN A 124 12.93 8.87 -19.20
C GLN A 124 14.36 8.91 -18.59
N ALA A 125 14.46 9.28 -17.32
CA ALA A 125 15.72 9.32 -16.60
C ALA A 125 15.76 8.17 -15.59
N TRP A 126 16.98 7.70 -15.28
CA TRP A 126 17.13 6.63 -14.29
C TRP A 126 16.54 6.96 -12.92
N TRP A 127 16.50 8.24 -12.55
CA TRP A 127 15.93 8.74 -11.30
C TRP A 127 14.40 8.90 -11.32
N SER A 128 13.73 8.76 -12.51
CA SER A 128 12.27 8.95 -12.64
C SER A 128 11.47 7.98 -11.77
N VAL A 129 11.90 6.72 -11.66
CA VAL A 129 11.23 5.71 -10.82
C VAL A 129 11.36 6.05 -9.33
N PRO A 130 12.55 6.30 -8.75
CA PRO A 130 12.65 6.77 -7.37
C PRO A 130 11.90 8.08 -7.10
N ALA A 131 11.94 9.03 -8.03
CA ALA A 131 11.21 10.28 -7.92
C ALA A 131 9.69 10.05 -7.90
N ALA A 132 9.17 9.16 -8.74
CA ALA A 132 7.77 8.77 -8.77
C ALA A 132 7.34 8.19 -7.40
N VAL A 133 8.16 7.32 -6.81
CA VAL A 133 7.87 6.76 -5.49
C VAL A 133 7.85 7.85 -4.42
N LEU A 134 8.86 8.73 -4.38
CA LEU A 134 8.92 9.81 -3.40
C LEU A 134 7.76 10.80 -3.53
N LEU A 135 7.36 11.13 -4.76
CA LEU A 135 6.23 12.03 -5.02
C LEU A 135 4.88 11.37 -4.74
N GLY A 136 4.78 10.05 -4.84
CA GLY A 136 3.58 9.31 -4.49
C GLY A 136 3.32 9.23 -2.98
N VAL A 137 4.37 9.17 -2.15
CA VAL A 137 4.25 9.04 -0.68
C VAL A 137 3.37 10.11 -0.02
N PRO A 138 3.51 11.42 -0.32
CA PRO A 138 2.66 12.43 0.28
C PRO A 138 1.23 12.43 -0.26
N LEU A 139 1.01 11.83 -1.44
CA LEU A 139 -0.31 11.79 -2.06
C LEU A 139 -1.16 10.67 -1.48
N TYR A 140 -2.46 10.90 -1.42
CA TYR A 140 -3.43 9.88 -1.08
C TYR A 140 -4.55 9.89 -2.11
N SER A 141 -4.69 8.79 -2.80
CA SER A 141 -5.81 8.56 -3.70
C SER A 141 -6.08 7.06 -3.82
N ASN A 142 -7.29 6.72 -4.21
CA ASN A 142 -7.54 5.36 -4.68
C ASN A 142 -6.95 5.19 -6.08
N ALA A 143 -6.80 3.96 -6.51
CA ALA A 143 -6.24 3.65 -7.82
C ALA A 143 -6.99 4.32 -8.98
N ALA A 144 -8.32 4.41 -8.90
CA ALA A 144 -9.13 5.08 -9.92
C ALA A 144 -8.90 6.60 -9.97
N GLY A 145 -8.69 7.25 -8.82
CA GLY A 145 -8.40 8.69 -8.74
C GLY A 145 -7.03 9.07 -9.31
N VAL A 146 -6.10 8.14 -9.46
CA VAL A 146 -4.77 8.38 -10.04
C VAL A 146 -4.78 8.28 -11.57
N ILE A 147 -5.83 7.72 -12.19
CA ILE A 147 -5.91 7.51 -13.65
C ILE A 147 -5.64 8.79 -14.46
N PRO A 148 -6.23 9.97 -14.15
CA PRO A 148 -5.95 11.17 -14.91
C PRO A 148 -4.47 11.57 -14.91
N ILE A 149 -3.80 11.44 -13.76
CA ILE A 149 -2.37 11.72 -13.62
C ILE A 149 -1.56 10.70 -14.43
N VAL A 150 -1.91 9.43 -14.35
CA VAL A 150 -1.29 8.34 -15.12
C VAL A 150 -1.39 8.62 -16.62
N SER A 151 -2.58 8.99 -17.12
CA SER A 151 -2.80 9.32 -18.52
C SER A 151 -1.94 10.51 -18.96
N ALA A 152 -1.93 11.59 -18.15
CA ALA A 152 -1.10 12.76 -18.42
C ALA A 152 0.40 12.45 -18.43
N LEU A 153 0.87 11.58 -17.52
CA LEU A 153 2.27 11.14 -17.48
C LEU A 153 2.64 10.34 -18.73
N MET A 154 1.78 9.42 -19.16
CA MET A 154 2.01 8.60 -20.36
C MET A 154 2.01 9.46 -21.63
N GLU A 155 1.08 10.41 -21.76
CA GLU A 155 1.04 11.38 -22.88
C GLU A 155 2.31 12.24 -22.95
N LYS A 156 2.92 12.53 -21.82
CA LYS A 156 4.19 13.30 -21.72
C LYS A 156 5.44 12.41 -21.86
N GLY A 157 5.27 11.13 -22.20
CA GLY A 157 6.36 10.20 -22.46
C GLY A 157 7.02 9.60 -21.23
N ALA A 158 6.33 9.57 -20.10
CA ALA A 158 6.79 8.81 -18.94
C ALA A 158 6.78 7.31 -19.27
N SER A 159 7.84 6.60 -18.84
CA SER A 159 7.90 5.16 -19.02
C SER A 159 6.86 4.44 -18.14
N LEU A 160 6.34 3.31 -18.63
CA LEU A 160 5.29 2.56 -17.96
C LEU A 160 5.69 2.16 -16.52
N GLY A 161 6.94 1.73 -16.30
CA GLY A 161 7.42 1.38 -14.98
C GLY A 161 7.44 2.57 -14.01
N THR A 162 7.72 3.79 -14.49
CA THR A 162 7.63 5.01 -13.67
C THR A 162 6.19 5.29 -13.27
N VAL A 163 5.25 5.15 -14.21
CA VAL A 163 3.82 5.34 -13.97
C VAL A 163 3.28 4.31 -12.98
N LEU A 164 3.66 3.04 -13.14
CA LEU A 164 3.29 1.97 -12.20
C LEU A 164 3.87 2.22 -10.81
N ALA A 165 5.14 2.60 -10.71
CA ALA A 165 5.78 2.91 -9.44
C ALA A 165 5.07 4.06 -8.72
N PHE A 166 4.64 5.09 -9.45
CA PHE A 166 3.84 6.18 -8.90
C PHE A 166 2.49 5.69 -8.37
N MET A 167 1.73 4.94 -9.17
CA MET A 167 0.44 4.38 -8.74
C MET A 167 0.57 3.52 -7.47
N MET A 168 1.53 2.60 -7.47
CA MET A 168 1.78 1.72 -6.33
C MET A 168 2.17 2.52 -5.08
N SER A 169 2.97 3.58 -5.23
CA SER A 169 3.39 4.43 -4.12
C SER A 169 2.23 5.23 -3.52
N VAL A 170 1.39 5.85 -4.37
CA VAL A 170 0.19 6.59 -3.93
C VAL A 170 -0.77 5.70 -3.15
N VAL A 171 -0.93 4.44 -3.59
CA VAL A 171 -1.85 3.50 -2.94
C VAL A 171 -1.22 2.85 -1.70
N GLY A 172 0.06 2.47 -1.75
CA GLY A 172 0.67 1.60 -0.75
C GLY A 172 1.61 2.27 0.25
N LEU A 173 2.08 3.49 -0.04
CA LEU A 173 3.04 4.22 0.82
C LEU A 173 2.52 5.57 1.29
N SER A 174 1.22 5.83 1.14
CA SER A 174 0.65 7.14 1.46
C SER A 174 0.83 7.51 2.93
N LEU A 175 1.03 8.81 3.19
CA LEU A 175 1.09 9.34 4.56
C LEU A 175 -0.15 8.99 5.38
N PRO A 176 -1.40 9.11 4.85
CA PRO A 176 -2.59 8.70 5.57
C PRO A 176 -2.58 7.23 6.00
N GLU A 177 -2.13 6.33 5.14
CA GLU A 177 -2.01 4.91 5.49
C GLU A 177 -0.97 4.69 6.60
N THR A 178 0.16 5.38 6.52
CA THR A 178 1.19 5.37 7.57
C THR A 178 0.64 5.84 8.92
N ILE A 179 -0.21 6.87 8.93
CA ILE A 179 -0.88 7.38 10.14
C ILE A 179 -1.82 6.31 10.72
N ILE A 180 -2.58 5.62 9.88
CA ILE A 180 -3.46 4.52 10.30
C ILE A 180 -2.64 3.35 10.87
N LEU A 181 -1.58 2.94 10.18
CA LEU A 181 -0.69 1.88 10.61
C LEU A 181 0.01 2.19 11.94
N ARG A 182 0.25 3.47 12.25
CA ARG A 182 0.85 3.91 13.51
C ARG A 182 0.04 3.47 14.74
N ARG A 183 -1.23 3.22 14.59
CA ARG A 183 -2.07 2.72 15.68
C ARG A 183 -1.78 1.25 16.01
N VAL A 184 -1.35 0.48 15.04
CA VAL A 184 -1.15 -0.97 15.14
C VAL A 184 0.33 -1.33 15.25
N LEU A 185 1.20 -0.53 14.62
CA LEU A 185 2.63 -0.77 14.51
C LEU A 185 3.43 0.37 15.17
N LYS A 186 4.52 0.00 15.85
CA LYS A 186 5.49 0.96 16.38
C LYS A 186 6.30 1.60 15.24
N PRO A 187 6.87 2.83 15.41
CA PRO A 187 7.55 3.57 14.34
C PRO A 187 8.66 2.78 13.65
N GLN A 188 9.40 1.96 14.41
CA GLN A 188 10.50 1.15 13.87
C GLN A 188 10.00 0.16 12.81
N LEU A 189 8.88 -0.50 13.10
CA LEU A 189 8.29 -1.48 12.18
C LEU A 189 7.66 -0.80 10.97
N ILE A 190 7.07 0.38 11.15
CA ILE A 190 6.57 1.20 10.05
C ILE A 190 7.72 1.62 9.12
N GLY A 191 8.85 2.04 9.67
CA GLY A 191 10.03 2.39 8.87
C GLY A 191 10.55 1.21 8.04
N VAL A 192 10.61 0.02 8.63
CA VAL A 192 10.99 -1.21 7.91
C VAL A 192 9.96 -1.54 6.81
N PHE A 193 8.67 -1.44 7.12
CA PHE A 193 7.59 -1.68 6.16
C PHE A 193 7.67 -0.71 4.97
N ILE A 194 7.73 0.60 5.23
CA ILE A 194 7.83 1.64 4.19
C ILE A 194 9.08 1.43 3.34
N GLY A 195 10.24 1.19 3.97
CA GLY A 195 11.49 0.94 3.26
C GLY A 195 11.42 -0.29 2.35
N THR A 196 10.88 -1.38 2.86
CA THR A 196 10.73 -2.63 2.10
C THR A 196 9.78 -2.46 0.93
N VAL A 197 8.62 -1.83 1.15
CA VAL A 197 7.63 -1.58 0.08
C VAL A 197 8.18 -0.59 -0.95
N ALA A 198 8.87 0.48 -0.53
CA ALA A 198 9.48 1.44 -1.44
C ALA A 198 10.53 0.78 -2.35
N ILE A 199 11.42 -0.05 -1.79
CA ILE A 199 12.41 -0.80 -2.56
C ILE A 199 11.69 -1.75 -3.54
N ALA A 200 10.66 -2.45 -3.09
CA ALA A 200 9.87 -3.36 -3.91
C ALA A 200 9.23 -2.62 -5.11
N ILE A 201 8.62 -1.47 -4.87
CA ILE A 201 8.02 -0.65 -5.91
C ILE A 201 9.08 -0.14 -6.91
N ILE A 202 10.24 0.32 -6.43
CA ILE A 202 11.33 0.78 -7.28
C ILE A 202 11.83 -0.36 -8.17
N LEU A 203 12.03 -1.56 -7.61
CA LEU A 203 12.45 -2.74 -8.37
C LEU A 203 11.42 -3.11 -9.44
N THR A 204 10.12 -3.09 -9.09
CA THR A 204 9.04 -3.32 -10.05
C THR A 204 9.05 -2.27 -11.15
N GLY A 205 9.18 -0.99 -10.82
CA GLY A 205 9.24 0.09 -11.78
C GLY A 205 10.39 -0.09 -12.79
N TYR A 206 11.59 -0.42 -12.31
CA TYR A 206 12.73 -0.70 -13.20
C TYR A 206 12.54 -1.97 -14.02
N LEU A 207 11.98 -3.03 -13.43
CA LEU A 207 11.69 -4.27 -14.16
C LEU A 207 10.78 -3.98 -15.37
N PHE A 208 9.70 -3.19 -15.15
CA PHE A 208 8.78 -2.84 -16.24
C PHE A 208 9.41 -1.91 -17.26
N ASN A 209 10.28 -0.98 -16.89
CA ASN A 209 11.03 -0.15 -17.81
C ASN A 209 12.08 -0.92 -18.62
N LEU A 210 12.52 -2.10 -18.14
CA LEU A 210 13.47 -2.95 -18.85
C LEU A 210 12.78 -3.90 -19.83
N VAL A 211 11.57 -4.34 -19.51
CA VAL A 211 10.83 -5.36 -20.29
C VAL A 211 9.98 -4.74 -21.39
N LEU A 212 9.57 -3.49 -21.21
CA LEU A 212 8.67 -2.73 -22.10
C LEU A 212 9.33 -1.47 -22.63
#